data_f9ce59493647e135cae1d1b440c9e96f
#
_entry.id   f9ce59493647e135cae1d1b440c9e96f
#
_cell.length_a   1.000
_cell.length_b   1.000
_cell.length_c   1.000
_cell.angle_alpha   90.00
_cell.angle_beta   90.00
_cell.angle_gamma   90.00
#
_symmetry.space_group_name_H-M   'P 1'
#
loop_
_entity.id
_entity.type
_entity.pdbx_description
1 polymer ?
#
loop_
_entity_poly.entity_id
_entity_poly.type
_entity_poly.pdbx_seq_one_letter_code
_entity_poly.pdbx_strand_id
1 'polypeptide(L)'
;VPRDVTLLCRGEVQVRDVAEALLLHDDAWGVRALDDGPMMQVCRDATHPVITVLGVRRVDELDEVTRLLPDAPALPVPLWWVDTVTPFDADGERGVTAALEASLDLDAVCIVHGD
;
A
#
# COMPACT_ATOMS: atom_id res chain seq x y z
N VAL A 1 8.80 -15.04 2.65
CA VAL A 1 7.75 -14.73 1.67
C VAL A 1 7.05 -13.42 2.07
N PRO A 2 7.12 -12.38 1.26
CA PRO A 2 6.44 -11.13 1.59
C PRO A 2 4.92 -11.30 1.51
N ARG A 3 4.22 -10.46 2.28
CA ARG A 3 2.77 -10.41 2.25
C ARG A 3 2.33 -9.25 1.36
N ASP A 4 1.40 -9.50 0.46
CA ASP A 4 0.84 -8.47 -0.40
C ASP A 4 -0.27 -7.71 0.33
N VAL A 5 -0.26 -6.39 0.21
CA VAL A 5 -1.31 -5.52 0.73
C VAL A 5 -1.72 -4.58 -0.40
N THR A 6 -2.99 -4.56 -0.73
CA THR A 6 -3.52 -3.74 -1.81
C THR A 6 -4.36 -2.61 -1.24
N LEU A 7 -4.14 -1.40 -1.73
CA LEU A 7 -4.99 -0.26 -1.40
C LEU A 7 -5.77 0.14 -2.66
N LEU A 8 -7.09 0.28 -2.52
CA LEU A 8 -7.96 0.74 -3.60
C LEU A 8 -8.43 2.14 -3.24
N CYS A 9 -7.84 3.14 -3.86
CA CYS A 9 -8.10 4.53 -3.55
C CYS A 9 -9.15 5.13 -4.47
N ARG A 10 -10.09 5.88 -3.91
CA ARG A 10 -11.14 6.54 -4.68
C ARG A 10 -10.64 7.77 -5.43
N GLY A 11 -9.59 8.40 -4.94
CA GLY A 11 -9.00 9.58 -5.55
C GLY A 11 -7.61 9.30 -6.10
N GLU A 12 -7.15 10.14 -7.01
CA GLU A 12 -5.83 10.01 -7.60
C GLU A 12 -4.74 10.12 -6.54
N VAL A 13 -3.81 9.16 -6.54
CA VAL A 13 -2.67 9.15 -5.63
C VAL A 13 -1.43 8.73 -6.42
N GLN A 14 -0.27 9.14 -5.91
CA GLN A 14 1.02 8.70 -6.40
C GLN A 14 1.73 7.92 -5.31
N VAL A 15 2.77 7.18 -5.68
CA VAL A 15 3.55 6.39 -4.70
C VAL A 15 3.99 7.25 -3.52
N ARG A 16 4.44 8.48 -3.79
CA ARG A 16 4.88 9.39 -2.73
C ARG A 16 3.75 9.71 -1.73
N ASP A 17 2.54 9.93 -2.24
CA ASP A 17 1.40 10.24 -1.37
C ASP A 17 1.10 9.09 -0.42
N VAL A 18 1.19 7.87 -0.93
CA VAL A 18 0.98 6.66 -0.12
C VAL A 18 2.09 6.53 0.93
N ALA A 19 3.34 6.72 0.52
CA ALA A 19 4.47 6.64 1.45
C ALA A 19 4.35 7.69 2.56
N GLU A 20 3.96 8.90 2.24
CA GLU A 20 3.75 9.96 3.24
C GLU A 20 2.65 9.58 4.24
N ALA A 21 1.55 9.00 3.75
CA ALA A 21 0.47 8.55 4.64
C ALA A 21 0.94 7.43 5.58
N LEU A 22 1.78 6.52 5.08
CA LEU A 22 2.33 5.44 5.89
C LEU A 22 3.26 5.96 6.98
N LEU A 23 4.02 7.02 6.71
CA LEU A 23 4.94 7.61 7.67
C LEU A 23 4.23 8.23 8.87
N LEU A 24 2.95 8.53 8.76
CA LEU A 24 2.19 9.09 9.87
C LEU A 24 2.02 8.10 11.02
N HIS A 25 2.24 6.80 10.77
CA HIS A 25 2.10 5.78 11.80
C HIS A 25 3.18 5.89 12.89
N ASP A 26 4.40 6.26 12.52
CA ASP A 26 5.52 6.33 13.47
C ASP A 26 6.52 7.39 13.03
N ASP A 27 6.77 8.36 13.88
CA ASP A 27 7.68 9.48 13.60
C ASP A 27 9.12 9.03 13.37
N ALA A 28 9.50 7.87 13.90
CA ALA A 28 10.86 7.35 13.75
C ALA A 28 11.12 6.70 12.41
N TRP A 29 10.05 6.41 11.64
CA TRP A 29 10.19 5.77 10.34
C TRP A 29 10.70 6.75 9.28
N GLY A 30 11.43 6.21 8.31
CA GLY A 30 11.89 6.97 7.16
C GLY A 30 11.51 6.28 5.86
N VAL A 31 11.67 7.00 4.77
CA VAL A 31 11.37 6.47 3.45
C VAL A 31 12.59 6.61 2.55
N ARG A 32 12.81 5.62 1.67
CA ARG A 32 13.85 5.68 0.65
C ARG A 32 13.28 5.25 -0.70
N ALA A 33 13.76 5.88 -1.76
CA ALA A 33 13.45 5.46 -3.11
C ALA A 33 14.29 4.22 -3.44
N LEU A 34 13.71 3.27 -4.16
CA LEU A 34 14.42 2.07 -4.58
C LEU A 34 14.82 2.21 -6.05
N ASP A 35 16.12 2.11 -6.31
CA ASP A 35 16.70 2.18 -7.65
C ASP A 35 16.18 3.39 -8.44
N ASP A 36 15.98 3.24 -9.74
CA ASP A 36 15.50 4.30 -10.61
C ASP A 36 14.00 4.25 -10.84
N GLY A 37 13.30 3.35 -10.16
CA GLY A 37 11.88 3.17 -10.34
C GLY A 37 11.03 4.03 -9.40
N PRO A 38 9.71 3.93 -9.53
CA PRO A 38 8.80 4.68 -8.68
C PRO A 38 8.66 4.11 -7.28
N MET A 39 9.22 2.93 -7.02
CA MET A 39 9.04 2.23 -5.75
C MET A 39 9.66 3.00 -4.59
N MET A 40 8.95 3.05 -3.47
CA MET A 40 9.44 3.64 -2.24
C MET A 40 9.27 2.67 -1.09
N GLN A 41 10.29 2.60 -0.25
CA GLN A 41 10.29 1.68 0.89
C GLN A 41 10.26 2.48 2.18
N VAL A 42 9.30 2.16 3.03
CA VAL A 42 9.20 2.72 4.38
C VAL A 42 9.92 1.80 5.32
N CYS A 43 10.85 2.35 6.12
CA CYS A 43 11.75 1.56 6.95
C CYS A 43 11.72 2.05 8.39
N ARG A 44 11.86 1.09 9.32
CA ARG A 44 12.06 1.40 10.73
C ARG A 44 13.47 1.97 10.96
N ASP A 45 14.44 1.43 10.24
CA ASP A 45 15.83 1.92 10.21
C ASP A 45 16.47 1.52 8.88
N ALA A 46 17.77 1.76 8.73
CA ALA A 46 18.46 1.56 7.46
C ALA A 46 18.38 0.12 6.92
N THR A 47 18.13 -0.87 7.79
CA THR A 47 18.18 -2.28 7.41
C THR A 47 16.85 -3.03 7.63
N HIS A 48 15.82 -2.35 8.15
CA HIS A 48 14.56 -3.02 8.50
C HIS A 48 13.38 -2.35 7.80
N PRO A 49 13.02 -2.83 6.58
CA PRO A 49 11.82 -2.34 5.92
C PRO A 49 10.56 -2.81 6.64
N VAL A 50 9.54 -1.98 6.64
CA VAL A 50 8.23 -2.33 7.19
C VAL A 50 7.18 -2.49 6.09
N ILE A 51 7.27 -1.71 5.02
CA ILE A 51 6.36 -1.82 3.88
C ILE A 51 7.00 -1.15 2.66
N THR A 52 6.83 -1.76 1.50
CA THR A 52 7.31 -1.21 0.24
C THR A 52 6.12 -0.92 -0.66
N VAL A 53 6.04 0.31 -1.15
CA VAL A 53 5.03 0.72 -2.13
C VAL A 53 5.61 0.46 -3.51
N LEU A 54 5.03 -0.50 -4.22
CA LEU A 54 5.57 -0.95 -5.51
C LEU A 54 5.13 -0.05 -6.66
N GLY A 55 3.89 0.40 -6.66
CA GLY A 55 3.39 1.23 -7.72
C GLY A 55 1.91 1.53 -7.57
N VAL A 56 1.44 2.44 -8.40
CA VAL A 56 0.04 2.85 -8.47
C VAL A 56 -0.39 2.75 -9.92
N ARG A 57 -1.57 2.18 -10.17
CA ARG A 57 -2.17 2.19 -11.51
C ARG A 57 -3.63 2.56 -11.42
N ARG A 58 -4.09 3.28 -12.44
CA ARG A 58 -5.50 3.63 -12.55
C ARG A 58 -6.28 2.44 -13.12
N VAL A 59 -7.44 2.15 -12.52
CA VAL A 59 -8.35 1.11 -12.99
C VAL A 59 -9.66 1.77 -13.39
N ASP A 60 -10.06 1.59 -14.64
CA ASP A 60 -11.25 2.22 -15.19
C ASP A 60 -12.44 1.27 -15.28
N GLU A 61 -12.22 -0.04 -15.11
CA GLU A 61 -13.27 -1.06 -15.27
C GLU A 61 -13.40 -1.90 -14.01
N LEU A 62 -14.61 -1.97 -13.48
CA LEU A 62 -14.91 -2.73 -12.27
C LEU A 62 -14.63 -4.22 -12.43
N ASP A 63 -14.81 -4.76 -13.63
CA ASP A 63 -14.56 -6.19 -13.90
C ASP A 63 -13.12 -6.59 -13.59
N GLU A 64 -12.17 -5.68 -13.80
CA GLU A 64 -10.77 -5.94 -13.50
C GLU A 64 -10.55 -6.16 -12.01
N VAL A 65 -11.19 -5.33 -11.19
CA VAL A 65 -11.12 -5.47 -9.73
C VAL A 65 -11.76 -6.78 -9.30
N THR A 66 -12.95 -7.08 -9.79
CA THR A 66 -13.69 -8.29 -9.41
C THR A 66 -12.91 -9.55 -9.80
N ARG A 67 -12.24 -9.54 -10.95
CA ARG A 67 -11.47 -10.68 -11.43
C ARG A 67 -10.27 -10.96 -10.53
N LEU A 68 -9.57 -9.91 -10.10
CA LEU A 68 -8.33 -10.04 -9.31
C LEU A 68 -8.60 -10.11 -7.80
N LEU A 69 -9.66 -9.46 -7.34
CA LEU A 69 -10.02 -9.38 -5.93
C LEU A 69 -11.52 -9.64 -5.77
N PRO A 70 -11.94 -10.92 -5.91
CA PRO A 70 -13.38 -11.22 -5.91
C PRO A 70 -14.10 -10.86 -4.61
N ASP A 71 -13.36 -10.79 -3.51
CA ASP A 71 -13.95 -10.46 -2.20
C ASP A 71 -13.90 -8.97 -1.88
N ALA A 72 -13.37 -8.15 -2.78
CA ALA A 72 -13.31 -6.71 -2.57
C ALA A 72 -14.73 -6.11 -2.63
N PRO A 73 -14.99 -5.08 -1.83
CA PRO A 73 -16.27 -4.38 -1.93
C PRO A 73 -16.41 -3.68 -3.27
N ALA A 74 -17.65 -3.49 -3.73
CA ALA A 74 -17.90 -2.75 -4.95
C ALA A 74 -17.53 -1.28 -4.73
N LEU A 75 -16.63 -0.76 -5.56
CA LEU A 75 -16.19 0.61 -5.51
C LEU A 75 -16.44 1.28 -6.85
N PRO A 76 -16.75 2.58 -6.87
CA PRO A 76 -16.89 3.28 -8.13
C PRO A 76 -15.56 3.36 -8.87
N VAL A 77 -15.60 3.31 -10.18
CA VAL A 77 -14.42 3.53 -11.03
C VAL A 77 -14.54 4.95 -11.63
N PRO A 78 -13.41 5.58 -11.97
CA PRO A 78 -12.04 5.05 -11.85
C PRO A 78 -11.60 4.97 -10.40
N LEU A 79 -10.67 4.06 -10.14
CA LEU A 79 -9.99 3.98 -8.86
C LEU A 79 -8.48 3.82 -9.10
N TRP A 80 -7.71 4.03 -8.04
CA TRP A 80 -6.25 3.90 -8.10
C TRP A 80 -5.83 2.72 -7.26
N TRP A 81 -5.25 1.73 -7.92
CA TRP A 81 -4.82 0.46 -7.33
C TRP A 81 -3.36 0.61 -6.91
N VAL A 82 -3.10 0.47 -5.62
CA VAL A 82 -1.76 0.57 -5.06
C VAL A 82 -1.30 -0.82 -4.62
N ASP A 83 -0.18 -1.27 -5.18
CA ASP A 83 0.43 -2.53 -4.77
C ASP A 83 1.50 -2.25 -3.73
N THR A 84 1.42 -2.94 -2.59
CA THR A 84 2.44 -2.88 -1.56
C THR A 84 2.79 -4.27 -1.08
N VAL A 85 3.98 -4.43 -0.51
CA VAL A 85 4.41 -5.67 0.12
C VAL A 85 5.02 -5.37 1.49
N THR A 86 4.81 -6.28 2.42
CA THR A 86 5.41 -6.22 3.75
C THR A 86 6.24 -7.46 4.00
N PRO A 87 7.34 -7.38 4.79
CA PRO A 87 8.02 -8.59 5.22
C PRO A 87 7.11 -9.43 6.11
N PHE A 88 7.40 -10.72 6.20
CA PHE A 88 6.59 -11.65 6.96
C PHE A 88 7.19 -11.84 8.36
N ASP A 89 7.25 -10.75 9.12
CA ASP A 89 7.83 -10.71 10.47
C ASP A 89 7.14 -9.61 11.29
N ALA A 90 7.68 -9.30 12.46
CA ALA A 90 7.11 -8.28 13.34
C ALA A 90 7.11 -6.88 12.69
N ASP A 91 8.14 -6.56 11.92
CA ASP A 91 8.17 -5.28 11.20
C ASP A 91 7.08 -5.23 10.14
N GLY A 92 6.84 -6.34 9.45
CA GLY A 92 5.78 -6.43 8.46
C GLY A 92 4.38 -6.29 9.07
N GLU A 93 4.18 -6.82 10.28
CA GLU A 93 2.91 -6.65 10.98
C GLU A 93 2.65 -5.17 11.28
N ARG A 94 3.68 -4.43 11.64
CA ARG A 94 3.57 -2.98 11.83
C ARG A 94 3.29 -2.27 10.51
N GLY A 95 3.87 -2.75 9.42
CA GLY A 95 3.59 -2.23 8.08
C GLY A 95 2.13 -2.42 7.68
N VAL A 96 1.55 -3.60 7.99
CA VAL A 96 0.13 -3.86 7.74
C VAL A 96 -0.74 -2.89 8.55
N THR A 97 -0.42 -2.70 9.82
CA THR A 97 -1.17 -1.76 10.66
C THR A 97 -1.09 -0.34 10.10
N ALA A 98 0.09 0.07 9.66
CA ALA A 98 0.27 1.39 9.04
C ALA A 98 -0.56 1.53 7.77
N ALA A 99 -0.64 0.47 6.95
CA ALA A 99 -1.45 0.48 5.73
C ALA A 99 -2.94 0.62 6.04
N LEU A 100 -3.42 -0.07 7.08
CA LEU A 100 -4.81 0.05 7.52
C LEU A 100 -5.12 1.48 7.97
N GLU A 101 -4.21 2.11 8.71
CA GLU A 101 -4.38 3.50 9.14
C GLU A 101 -4.31 4.46 7.97
N ALA A 102 -3.34 4.27 7.07
CA ALA A 102 -3.18 5.12 5.90
C ALA A 102 -4.38 5.06 4.97
N SER A 103 -5.08 3.92 4.92
CA SER A 103 -6.27 3.78 4.08
C SER A 103 -7.37 4.75 4.49
N LEU A 104 -7.44 5.12 5.76
CA LEU A 104 -8.40 6.10 6.23
C LEU A 104 -8.06 7.50 5.71
N ASP A 105 -6.77 7.87 5.73
CA ASP A 105 -6.33 9.16 5.24
C ASP A 105 -6.45 9.29 3.73
N LEU A 106 -6.29 8.17 3.03
CA LEU A 106 -6.33 8.13 1.56
C LEU A 106 -7.73 7.87 1.00
N ASP A 107 -8.74 7.72 1.86
CA ASP A 107 -10.09 7.32 1.47
C ASP A 107 -10.04 6.05 0.60
N ALA A 108 -9.37 5.03 1.13
CA ALA A 108 -9.08 3.80 0.42
C ALA A 108 -9.62 2.58 1.17
N VAL A 109 -9.78 1.48 0.43
CA VAL A 109 -10.05 0.16 1.00
C VAL A 109 -8.72 -0.59 1.04
N CYS A 110 -8.39 -1.14 2.19
CA CYS A 110 -7.15 -1.90 2.38
C CYS A 110 -7.46 -3.40 2.38
N ILE A 111 -6.78 -4.15 1.53
CA ILE A 111 -6.96 -5.59 1.40
C ILE A 111 -5.64 -6.27 1.69
N VAL A 112 -5.60 -7.03 2.77
CA VAL A 112 -4.42 -7.77 3.19
C VAL A 112 -4.54 -9.20 2.65
N HIS A 113 -3.56 -9.62 1.86
CA HIS A 113 -3.56 -10.94 1.25
C HIS A 113 -2.74 -11.93 2.04
N GLY A 114 -3.13 -13.18 1.92
CA GLY A 114 -2.29 -14.30 2.29
C GLY A 114 -2.15 -14.53 3.78
N ASP A 115 -2.52 -15.63 4.18
CA ASP A 115 -2.19 -16.21 5.46
C ASP A 115 -1.69 -17.61 5.27
#